data_ff87cc4db8bcfb5895b1798bb85b8be4
#
_entry.id   ff87cc4db8bcfb5895b1798bb85b8be4
#
_cell.length_a   1.000
_cell.length_b   1.000
_cell.length_c   1.000
_cell.angle_alpha   90.00
_cell.angle_beta   90.00
_cell.angle_gamma   90.00
#
_symmetry.space_group_name_H-M   'P 1'
#
loop_
_entity.id
_entity.type
_entity.pdbx_description
1 polymer ?
#
loop_
_entity_poly.entity_id
_entity_poly.type
_entity_poly.pdbx_seq_one_letter_code
_entity_poly.pdbx_strand_id
1 'polypeptide(L)'
;MTTPTLLVVSLWIREGRVAEFEAYERKAARIMQQYGGVIERAVRVESGSSSDQPFEVHLVSFPSQSMFDAYRDSAESKALSNEREAVVAKTLVLAGTSGPAYST
;
A
#
# COMPACT_ATOMS: atom_id res chain seq x y z
N MET A 1 16.64 0.47 19.47
CA MET A 1 15.23 0.38 19.06
C MET A 1 15.07 0.91 17.64
N THR A 2 14.37 0.18 16.84
CA THR A 2 14.14 0.57 15.45
C THR A 2 12.90 1.46 15.36
N THR A 3 13.01 2.58 14.63
CA THR A 3 11.88 3.47 14.39
C THR A 3 10.99 2.84 13.31
N PRO A 4 9.67 2.73 13.57
CA PRO A 4 8.77 2.25 12.54
C PRO A 4 8.78 3.16 11.30
N THR A 5 8.66 2.54 10.15
CA THR A 5 8.52 3.24 8.88
C THR A 5 7.05 3.31 8.54
N LEU A 6 6.57 4.49 8.21
CA LEU A 6 5.20 4.71 7.75
C LEU A 6 5.21 5.02 6.27
N LEU A 7 4.27 4.43 5.55
CA LEU A 7 4.12 4.64 4.11
C LEU A 7 2.73 5.18 3.84
N VAL A 8 2.65 6.19 3.00
CA VAL A 8 1.38 6.63 2.43
C VAL A 8 1.40 6.16 0.97
N VAL A 9 0.49 5.25 0.65
CA VAL A 9 0.45 4.60 -0.65
C VAL A 9 -0.81 5.03 -1.37
N SER A 10 -0.66 5.74 -2.47
CA SER A 10 -1.78 6.15 -3.32
C SER A 10 -1.85 5.21 -4.52
N LEU A 11 -3.04 4.70 -4.81
CA LEU A 11 -3.25 3.65 -5.79
C LEU A 11 -4.31 4.09 -6.81
N TRP A 12 -3.92 4.07 -8.09
CA TRP A 12 -4.82 4.27 -9.23
C TRP A 12 -5.08 2.90 -9.83
N ILE A 13 -6.33 2.49 -9.90
CA ILE A 13 -6.67 1.17 -10.43
C ILE A 13 -7.20 1.29 -11.84
N ARG A 14 -7.10 0.19 -12.58
CA ARG A 14 -7.65 0.13 -13.93
C ARG A 14 -9.15 0.03 -13.85
N GLU A 15 -9.82 0.67 -14.79
CA GLU A 15 -11.28 0.70 -14.86
C GLU A 15 -11.87 -0.71 -14.88
N GLY A 16 -12.90 -0.93 -14.07
CA GLY A 16 -13.61 -2.21 -14.02
C GLY A 16 -12.89 -3.30 -13.24
N ARG A 17 -11.81 -2.98 -12.52
CA ARG A 17 -10.97 -3.99 -11.85
C ARG A 17 -11.03 -3.92 -10.33
N VAL A 18 -12.10 -3.38 -9.75
CA VAL A 18 -12.18 -3.20 -8.30
C VAL A 18 -12.11 -4.55 -7.55
N ALA A 19 -12.88 -5.54 -8.00
CA ALA A 19 -12.89 -6.84 -7.31
C ALA A 19 -11.54 -7.54 -7.38
N GLU A 20 -10.90 -7.50 -8.55
CA GLU A 20 -9.58 -8.09 -8.74
C GLU A 20 -8.52 -7.35 -7.94
N PHE A 21 -8.63 -6.01 -7.84
CA PHE A 21 -7.73 -5.21 -7.03
C PHE A 21 -7.85 -5.59 -5.56
N GLU A 22 -9.07 -5.74 -5.04
CA GLU A 22 -9.28 -6.14 -3.65
C GLU A 22 -8.70 -7.53 -3.37
N ALA A 23 -8.86 -8.46 -4.29
CA ALA A 23 -8.28 -9.79 -4.16
C ALA A 23 -6.75 -9.73 -4.14
N TYR A 24 -6.16 -8.92 -5.01
CA TYR A 24 -4.72 -8.70 -5.03
C TYR A 24 -4.23 -8.11 -3.70
N GLU A 25 -4.92 -7.08 -3.18
CA GLU A 25 -4.51 -6.43 -1.93
C GLU A 25 -4.57 -7.37 -0.74
N ARG A 26 -5.54 -8.30 -0.69
CA ARG A 26 -5.60 -9.30 0.37
C ARG A 26 -4.40 -10.24 0.33
N LYS A 27 -3.96 -10.63 -0.87
CA LYS A 27 -2.76 -11.47 -1.02
C LYS A 27 -1.50 -10.69 -0.60
N ALA A 28 -1.38 -9.45 -1.05
CA ALA A 28 -0.25 -8.59 -0.71
C ALA A 28 -0.16 -8.36 0.81
N ALA A 29 -1.30 -8.14 1.46
CA ALA A 29 -1.34 -7.91 2.91
C ALA A 29 -0.87 -9.15 3.69
N ARG A 30 -1.20 -10.35 3.23
CA ARG A 30 -0.72 -11.58 3.88
C ARG A 30 0.78 -11.73 3.78
N ILE A 31 1.35 -11.41 2.63
CA ILE A 31 2.81 -11.44 2.44
C ILE A 31 3.45 -10.38 3.34
N MET A 32 2.88 -9.19 3.33
CA MET A 32 3.34 -8.05 4.13
C MET A 32 3.45 -8.42 5.62
N GLN A 33 2.48 -9.17 6.14
CA GLN A 33 2.48 -9.60 7.55
C GLN A 33 3.72 -10.41 7.92
N GLN A 34 4.27 -11.16 7.01
CA GLN A 34 5.48 -11.95 7.25
C GLN A 34 6.70 -11.06 7.56
N TYR A 35 6.62 -9.81 7.17
CA TYR A 35 7.68 -8.83 7.39
C TYR A 35 7.28 -7.75 8.41
N GLY A 36 6.22 -8.02 9.16
CA GLY A 36 5.72 -7.10 10.18
C GLY A 36 4.93 -5.93 9.62
N GLY A 37 4.61 -5.96 8.33
CA GLY A 37 3.85 -4.89 7.69
C GLY A 37 2.36 -4.98 7.99
N VAL A 38 1.73 -3.82 8.18
CA VAL A 38 0.29 -3.71 8.48
C VAL A 38 -0.30 -2.56 7.67
N ILE A 39 -1.43 -2.81 7.03
CA ILE A 39 -2.24 -1.73 6.46
C ILE A 39 -3.08 -1.18 7.60
N GLU A 40 -2.64 -0.06 8.18
CA GLU A 40 -3.29 0.55 9.34
C GLU A 40 -4.66 1.12 9.00
N ARG A 41 -4.75 1.76 7.84
CA ARG A 41 -6.00 2.34 7.32
C ARG A 41 -5.98 2.30 5.80
N ALA A 42 -7.16 2.09 5.24
CA ALA A 42 -7.40 2.25 3.82
C ALA A 42 -8.53 3.26 3.66
N VAL A 43 -8.31 4.26 2.80
CA VAL A 43 -9.31 5.26 2.49
C VAL A 43 -9.67 5.12 1.02
N ARG A 44 -10.92 4.80 0.74
CA ARG A 44 -11.41 4.81 -0.64
C ARG A 44 -11.81 6.23 -0.98
N VAL A 45 -11.13 6.80 -1.98
CA VAL A 45 -11.33 8.20 -2.35
C VAL A 45 -12.66 8.33 -3.08
N GLU A 46 -13.47 9.30 -2.65
CA GLU A 46 -14.72 9.57 -3.35
C GLU A 46 -14.41 10.14 -4.73
N SER A 47 -15.10 9.62 -5.73
CA SER A 47 -14.89 10.06 -7.09
C SER A 47 -15.34 11.52 -7.23
N GLY A 48 -14.38 12.40 -7.47
CA GLY A 48 -14.65 13.78 -7.82
C GLY A 48 -14.65 13.95 -9.32
N SER A 49 -14.64 15.19 -9.74
CA SER A 49 -14.58 15.55 -11.14
C SER A 49 -13.18 15.37 -11.75
N SER A 50 -12.18 15.12 -10.92
CA SER A 50 -10.79 15.02 -11.37
C SER A 50 -10.37 13.57 -11.56
N SER A 51 -9.85 13.26 -12.75
CA SER A 51 -9.30 11.94 -13.07
C SER A 51 -7.92 11.73 -12.45
N ASP A 52 -7.33 12.77 -11.85
CA ASP A 52 -5.99 12.69 -11.28
C ASP A 52 -5.98 12.13 -9.85
N GLN A 53 -7.15 11.91 -9.28
CA GLN A 53 -7.25 11.40 -7.93
C GLN A 53 -6.99 9.89 -7.88
N PRO A 54 -6.30 9.40 -6.84
CA PRO A 54 -6.18 7.96 -6.66
C PRO A 54 -7.53 7.35 -6.32
N PHE A 55 -7.66 6.05 -6.56
CA PHE A 55 -8.84 5.30 -6.19
C PHE A 55 -8.85 5.02 -4.68
N GLU A 56 -7.68 4.69 -4.13
CA GLU A 56 -7.56 4.32 -2.72
C GLU A 56 -6.21 4.77 -2.19
N VAL A 57 -6.18 5.13 -0.90
CA VAL A 57 -4.96 5.55 -0.22
C VAL A 57 -4.80 4.69 1.03
N HIS A 58 -3.62 4.11 1.21
CA HIS A 58 -3.31 3.28 2.38
C HIS A 58 -2.28 3.96 3.27
N LEU A 59 -2.49 3.85 4.57
CA LEU A 59 -1.45 4.12 5.56
C LEU A 59 -0.92 2.75 5.99
N VAL A 60 0.37 2.53 5.75
CA VAL A 60 1.02 1.24 5.99
C VAL A 60 2.17 1.44 6.97
N SER A 61 2.35 0.50 7.88
CA SER A 61 3.49 0.53 8.80
C SER A 61 4.33 -0.72 8.65
N PHE A 62 5.65 -0.55 8.83
CA PHE A 62 6.61 -1.65 8.95
C PHE A 62 7.47 -1.37 10.18
N PRO A 63 7.99 -2.42 10.84
CA PRO A 63 8.86 -2.20 12.02
C PRO A 63 10.09 -1.38 11.71
N SER A 64 10.59 -1.44 10.46
CA SER A 64 11.78 -0.72 10.03
C SER A 64 11.81 -0.59 8.51
N GLN A 65 12.67 0.28 8.02
CA GLN A 65 12.91 0.41 6.59
C GLN A 65 13.44 -0.91 6.00
N SER A 66 14.30 -1.60 6.74
CA SER A 66 14.87 -2.85 6.24
C SER A 66 13.81 -3.95 6.09
N MET A 67 12.79 -3.98 6.94
CA MET A 67 11.69 -4.93 6.81
C MET A 67 10.83 -4.61 5.60
N PHE A 68 10.58 -3.34 5.34
CA PHE A 68 9.88 -2.92 4.13
C PHE A 68 10.66 -3.33 2.87
N ASP A 69 11.97 -3.08 2.87
CA ASP A 69 12.83 -3.46 1.75
C ASP A 69 12.81 -4.98 1.53
N ALA A 70 12.87 -5.75 2.62
CA ALA A 70 12.79 -7.21 2.54
C ALA A 70 11.47 -7.68 1.94
N TYR A 71 10.37 -7.04 2.31
CA TYR A 71 9.06 -7.33 1.72
C TYR A 71 9.07 -7.09 0.22
N ARG A 72 9.52 -5.90 -0.21
CA ARG A 72 9.56 -5.55 -1.64
C ARG A 72 10.42 -6.52 -2.45
N ASP A 73 11.53 -6.97 -1.87
CA ASP A 73 12.48 -7.84 -2.55
C ASP A 73 12.13 -9.32 -2.43
N SER A 74 11.10 -9.66 -1.67
CA SER A 74 10.71 -11.06 -1.46
C SER A 74 10.23 -11.72 -2.75
N ALA A 75 10.48 -13.01 -2.86
CA ALA A 75 10.01 -13.79 -4.02
C ALA A 75 8.49 -13.80 -4.10
N GLU A 76 7.81 -13.85 -2.95
CA GLU A 76 6.35 -13.85 -2.89
C GLU A 76 5.78 -12.53 -3.42
N SER A 77 6.35 -11.39 -3.01
CA SER A 77 5.91 -10.08 -3.52
C SER A 77 6.13 -9.97 -5.03
N LYS A 78 7.29 -10.40 -5.50
CA LYS A 78 7.62 -10.37 -6.94
C LYS A 78 6.72 -11.29 -7.76
N ALA A 79 6.30 -12.42 -7.16
CA ALA A 79 5.39 -13.35 -7.83
C ALA A 79 4.01 -12.73 -8.12
N LEU A 80 3.63 -11.67 -7.39
CA LEU A 80 2.37 -10.98 -7.62
C LEU A 80 2.46 -9.86 -8.67
N SER A 81 3.63 -9.63 -9.26
CA SER A 81 3.83 -8.45 -10.13
C SER A 81 2.89 -8.43 -11.34
N ASN A 82 2.65 -9.57 -11.98
CA ASN A 82 1.74 -9.64 -13.13
C ASN A 82 0.29 -9.35 -12.72
N GLU A 83 -0.13 -9.93 -11.59
CA GLU A 83 -1.47 -9.68 -11.05
C GLU A 83 -1.63 -8.21 -10.69
N ARG A 84 -0.59 -7.61 -10.08
CA ARG A 84 -0.58 -6.21 -9.74
C ARG A 84 -0.72 -5.32 -10.98
N GLU A 85 0.06 -5.59 -12.02
CA GLU A 85 0.01 -4.81 -13.25
C GLU A 85 -1.35 -4.89 -13.95
N ALA A 86 -2.04 -6.01 -13.80
CA ALA A 86 -3.37 -6.19 -14.40
C ALA A 86 -4.43 -5.30 -13.75
N VAL A 87 -4.24 -4.89 -12.50
CA VAL A 87 -5.26 -4.15 -11.75
C VAL A 87 -4.82 -2.74 -11.33
N VAL A 88 -3.52 -2.50 -11.13
CA VAL A 88 -3.00 -1.20 -10.68
C VAL A 88 -2.40 -0.45 -11.86
N ALA A 89 -2.93 0.72 -12.15
CA ALA A 89 -2.43 1.56 -13.24
C ALA A 89 -1.23 2.39 -12.80
N LYS A 90 -1.22 2.84 -11.55
CA LYS A 90 -0.18 3.73 -11.02
C LYS A 90 -0.14 3.62 -9.50
N THR A 91 1.04 3.74 -8.93
CA THR A 91 1.25 3.80 -7.48
C THR A 91 2.19 4.95 -7.15
N LEU A 92 1.85 5.66 -6.08
CA LEU A 92 2.76 6.65 -5.47
C LEU A 92 2.98 6.25 -4.03
N VAL A 93 4.25 6.13 -3.62
CA VAL A 93 4.62 5.77 -2.25
C VAL A 93 5.42 6.90 -1.64
N LEU A 94 4.95 7.39 -0.49
CA LEU A 94 5.69 8.34 0.33
C LEU A 94 6.07 7.62 1.61
N ALA A 95 7.37 7.66 1.96
CA ALA A 95 7.88 6.99 3.15
C ALA A 95 8.30 8.04 4.18
N GLY A 96 8.04 7.76 5.44
CA GLY A 96 8.41 8.67 6.51
C GLY A 96 8.25 8.03 7.88
N THR A 97 8.17 8.87 8.88
CA THR A 97 7.97 8.45 10.26
C THR A 97 6.75 9.17 10.84
N SER A 98 6.34 8.76 12.03
CA SER A 98 5.19 9.36 12.68
C SER A 98 5.40 10.84 12.94
N GLY A 99 4.42 11.65 12.57
CA GLY A 99 4.42 13.06 12.90
C GLY A 99 3.88 13.32 14.30
N PRO A 100 3.77 14.60 14.70
CA PRO A 100 3.21 14.95 16.01
C PRO A 100 1.73 14.59 16.12
N ALA A 101 1.25 14.41 17.33
CA ALA A 101 -0.17 14.28 17.58
C ALA A 101 -0.78 15.68 17.68
N TYR A 102 -1.48 16.09 16.63
CA TYR A 102 -2.10 17.42 16.60
C TYR A 102 -3.46 17.48 17.30
N SER A 103 -4.09 16.31 17.46
CA SER A 103 -5.37 16.19 18.14
C SER A 103 -5.20 15.37 19.39
N THR A 104 -5.38 15.98 20.55
CA THR A 104 -5.24 15.30 21.85
C THR A 104 -6.44 15.55 22.73
#